data_2031a7e59dae3db7ff9e00900f1abb2c
#
_entry.id   2031a7e59dae3db7ff9e00900f1abb2c
#
_cell.length_a   1.000
_cell.length_b   1.000
_cell.length_c   1.000
_cell.angle_alpha   90.00
_cell.angle_beta   90.00
_cell.angle_gamma   90.00
#
_symmetry.space_group_name_H-M   'P 1'
#
loop_
_entity.id
_entity.type
_entity.pdbx_description
1 polymer ?
#
loop_
_entity_poly.entity_id
_entity_poly.type
_entity_poly.pdbx_seq_one_letter_code
_entity_poly.pdbx_strand_id
1 'polypeptide(L)'
;MPQLERREALPAHPVPAGLAAPDAWRLRVDGLVTQPIELSVSEVEALGAQAHAADFVCEEGWMVPDQQWEGIAVAAILGRVGIQPEARFLKVYAGDFTVLLPLEEVLGGGALLARCLNGTPLTPEHGAPLRLVAPGRACFYSVKWVDRLEVLADEVPTTGEAIARNRLR
;
A
#
# COMPACT_ATOMS: atom_id res chain seq x y z
N MET A 1 -11.34 27.92 -1.74
CA MET A 1 -11.13 26.47 -1.77
C MET A 1 -12.38 25.78 -1.25
N PRO A 2 -12.89 24.76 -1.89
CA PRO A 2 -13.99 24.01 -1.32
C PRO A 2 -13.53 23.42 0.02
N GLN A 3 -14.37 23.57 1.03
CA GLN A 3 -14.09 23.05 2.36
C GLN A 3 -14.26 21.53 2.32
N LEU A 4 -13.21 20.76 2.68
CA LEU A 4 -13.28 19.31 2.74
C LEU A 4 -14.25 18.87 3.84
N GLU A 5 -15.10 17.90 3.53
CA GLU A 5 -15.95 17.26 4.54
C GLU A 5 -15.06 16.47 5.52
N ARG A 6 -15.12 16.80 6.80
CA ARG A 6 -14.41 16.05 7.84
C ARG A 6 -15.22 14.81 8.22
N ARG A 7 -14.58 13.65 8.18
CA ARG A 7 -15.13 12.38 8.63
C ARG A 7 -14.38 11.89 9.86
N GLU A 8 -15.06 11.11 10.69
CA GLU A 8 -14.49 10.58 11.92
C GLU A 8 -13.66 9.32 11.69
N ALA A 9 -13.95 8.57 10.63
CA ALA A 9 -13.28 7.32 10.31
C ALA A 9 -13.14 7.09 8.80
N LEU A 10 -12.14 6.30 8.43
CA LEU A 10 -11.96 5.84 7.06
C LEU A 10 -13.09 4.87 6.66
N PRO A 11 -13.53 4.90 5.39
CA PRO A 11 -14.56 3.97 4.93
C PRO A 11 -14.07 2.53 4.95
N ALA A 12 -14.90 1.63 5.46
CA ALA A 12 -14.72 0.20 5.32
C ALA A 12 -15.22 -0.26 3.94
N HIS A 13 -14.56 -1.24 3.36
CA HIS A 13 -15.00 -1.86 2.10
C HIS A 13 -15.26 -3.34 2.32
N PRO A 14 -16.20 -3.93 1.55
CA PRO A 14 -16.40 -5.38 1.59
C PRO A 14 -15.10 -6.13 1.31
N VAL A 15 -14.83 -7.13 2.12
CA VAL A 15 -13.66 -7.99 1.95
C VAL A 15 -13.86 -8.85 0.70
N PRO A 16 -12.86 -8.94 -0.21
CA PRO A 16 -12.96 -9.79 -1.38
C PRO A 16 -13.19 -11.25 -1.00
N ALA A 17 -14.07 -11.93 -1.76
CA ALA A 17 -14.29 -13.36 -1.59
C ALA A 17 -12.97 -14.13 -1.82
N GLY A 18 -12.67 -15.09 -0.95
CA GLY A 18 -11.46 -15.90 -1.06
C GLY A 18 -10.17 -15.21 -0.59
N LEU A 19 -10.27 -14.07 0.10
CA LEU A 19 -9.11 -13.44 0.70
C LEU A 19 -8.40 -14.42 1.65
N ALA A 20 -7.09 -14.60 1.47
CA ALA A 20 -6.31 -15.48 2.32
C ALA A 20 -6.27 -14.99 3.78
N ALA A 21 -6.29 -15.90 4.74
CA ALA A 21 -6.06 -15.55 6.14
C ALA A 21 -4.63 -15.00 6.34
N PRO A 22 -4.38 -14.17 7.38
CA PRO A 22 -3.07 -13.55 7.59
C PRO A 22 -1.90 -14.52 7.69
N ASP A 23 -2.10 -15.70 8.27
CA ASP A 23 -1.10 -16.75 8.39
C ASP A 23 -0.78 -17.46 7.05
N ALA A 24 -1.75 -17.50 6.15
CA ALA A 24 -1.61 -18.02 4.79
C ALA A 24 -1.18 -16.93 3.77
N TRP A 25 -1.15 -15.67 4.17
CA TRP A 25 -0.79 -14.56 3.30
C TRP A 25 0.65 -14.62 2.87
N ARG A 26 0.91 -14.34 1.59
CA ARG A 26 2.27 -14.20 1.06
C ARG A 26 2.38 -12.88 0.28
N LEU A 27 3.42 -12.13 0.59
CA LEU A 27 3.82 -10.96 -0.18
C LEU A 27 4.91 -11.40 -1.16
N ARG A 28 4.60 -11.36 -2.43
CA ARG A 28 5.58 -11.61 -3.50
C ARG A 28 6.33 -10.34 -3.86
N VAL A 29 7.65 -10.42 -3.98
CA VAL A 29 8.50 -9.32 -4.43
C VAL A 29 9.35 -9.81 -5.60
N ASP A 30 9.16 -9.25 -6.77
CA ASP A 30 9.81 -9.68 -8.01
C ASP A 30 10.05 -8.55 -9.02
N GLY A 31 10.25 -8.89 -10.28
CA GLY A 31 10.61 -7.95 -11.35
C GLY A 31 12.12 -7.75 -11.46
N LEU A 32 12.56 -6.50 -11.61
CA LEU A 32 13.97 -6.13 -11.73
C LEU A 32 14.70 -6.17 -10.38
N VAL A 33 14.77 -7.34 -9.82
CA VAL A 33 15.44 -7.66 -8.55
C VAL A 33 16.46 -8.78 -8.74
N THR A 34 17.50 -8.79 -7.92
CA THR A 34 18.53 -9.85 -7.99
C THR A 34 17.98 -11.18 -7.54
N GLN A 35 17.15 -11.17 -6.49
CA GLN A 35 16.58 -12.39 -5.91
C GLN A 35 15.10 -12.16 -5.55
N PRO A 36 14.16 -12.64 -6.39
CA PRO A 36 12.74 -12.64 -6.05
C PRO A 36 12.48 -13.46 -4.78
N ILE A 37 11.57 -12.96 -3.94
CA ILE A 37 11.18 -13.61 -2.68
C ILE A 37 9.67 -13.63 -2.50
N GLU A 38 9.21 -14.54 -1.65
CA GLU A 38 7.90 -14.51 -1.03
C GLU A 38 8.07 -14.42 0.48
N LEU A 39 7.37 -13.48 1.11
CA LEU A 39 7.43 -13.24 2.54
C LEU A 39 6.06 -13.52 3.18
N SER A 40 6.06 -14.20 4.31
CA SER A 40 4.92 -14.23 5.21
C SER A 40 4.72 -12.87 5.88
N VAL A 41 3.55 -12.63 6.46
CA VAL A 41 3.29 -11.40 7.21
C VAL A 41 4.28 -11.23 8.37
N SER A 42 4.59 -12.30 9.09
CA SER A 42 5.56 -12.25 10.19
C SER A 42 6.98 -11.93 9.72
N GLU A 43 7.40 -12.41 8.56
CA GLU A 43 8.69 -12.06 7.97
C GLU A 43 8.74 -10.59 7.53
N VAL A 44 7.64 -10.04 7.02
CA VAL A 44 7.52 -8.61 6.74
C VAL A 44 7.63 -7.81 8.04
N GLU A 45 6.90 -8.16 9.07
CA GLU A 45 6.92 -7.50 10.39
C GLU A 45 8.32 -7.52 11.04
N ALA A 46 9.08 -8.59 10.84
CA ALA A 46 10.44 -8.73 11.37
C ALA A 46 11.44 -7.70 10.79
N LEU A 47 11.10 -7.01 9.70
CA LEU A 47 11.94 -5.97 9.12
C LEU A 47 11.91 -4.64 9.91
N GLY A 48 11.08 -4.55 10.92
CA GLY A 48 10.96 -3.39 11.79
C GLY A 48 9.83 -2.45 11.40
N ALA A 49 9.14 -1.92 12.41
CA ALA A 49 8.01 -1.02 12.23
C ALA A 49 8.43 0.44 12.15
N GLN A 50 7.71 1.21 11.34
CA GLN A 50 7.76 2.66 11.26
C GLN A 50 6.37 3.24 11.46
N ALA A 51 6.30 4.45 12.02
CA ALA A 51 5.08 5.20 12.16
C ALA A 51 5.03 6.36 11.16
N HIS A 52 3.84 6.65 10.66
CA HIS A 52 3.57 7.79 9.80
C HIS A 52 2.26 8.43 10.23
N ALA A 53 2.31 9.74 10.49
CA ALA A 53 1.14 10.52 10.88
C ALA A 53 0.79 11.52 9.77
N ALA A 54 -0.43 11.48 9.30
CA ALA A 54 -0.94 12.43 8.31
C ALA A 54 -2.47 12.43 8.26
N ASP A 55 -3.01 13.54 7.77
CA ASP A 55 -4.41 13.58 7.36
C ASP A 55 -4.60 12.66 6.15
N PHE A 56 -5.67 11.90 6.16
CA PHE A 56 -6.11 11.16 4.98
C PHE A 56 -7.06 12.01 4.17
N VAL A 57 -6.64 12.43 2.99
CA VAL A 57 -7.44 13.29 2.10
C VAL A 57 -7.86 12.49 0.88
N CYS A 58 -9.16 12.51 0.59
CA CYS A 58 -9.71 11.91 -0.61
C CYS A 58 -10.10 12.95 -1.65
N GLU A 59 -9.82 12.65 -2.91
CA GLU A 59 -10.17 13.52 -4.05
C GLU A 59 -11.68 13.73 -4.22
N GLU A 60 -12.50 12.95 -3.54
CA GLU A 60 -13.95 13.12 -3.47
C GLU A 60 -14.41 14.30 -2.60
N GLY A 61 -13.47 15.03 -2.00
CA GLY A 61 -13.77 16.21 -1.20
C GLY A 61 -13.99 15.95 0.28
N TRP A 62 -13.49 14.86 0.82
CA TRP A 62 -13.53 14.55 2.25
C TRP A 62 -12.15 14.21 2.83
N MET A 63 -12.02 14.29 4.14
CA MET A 63 -10.80 13.96 4.85
C MET A 63 -11.08 13.32 6.22
N VAL A 64 -10.14 12.52 6.69
CA VAL A 64 -10.06 12.06 8.08
C VAL A 64 -8.74 12.59 8.66
N PRO A 65 -8.79 13.49 9.64
CA PRO A 65 -7.58 14.10 10.18
C PRO A 65 -6.80 13.15 11.08
N ASP A 66 -5.53 13.48 11.31
CA ASP A 66 -4.65 12.91 12.35
C ASP A 66 -4.55 11.37 12.32
N GLN A 67 -4.51 10.76 11.14
CA GLN A 67 -4.37 9.32 11.03
C GLN A 67 -2.95 8.88 11.37
N GLN A 68 -2.84 7.95 12.32
CA GLN A 68 -1.58 7.36 12.77
C GLN A 68 -1.44 5.96 12.18
N TRP A 69 -0.53 5.83 11.21
CA TRP A 69 -0.24 4.55 10.57
C TRP A 69 1.03 3.95 11.17
N GLU A 70 1.02 2.65 11.38
CA GLU A 70 2.21 1.89 11.75
C GLU A 70 2.35 0.68 10.82
N GLY A 71 3.54 0.45 10.33
CA GLY A 71 3.82 -0.63 9.41
C GLY A 71 5.28 -0.68 9.00
N ILE A 72 5.55 -1.36 7.91
CA ILE A 72 6.91 -1.64 7.45
C ILE A 72 7.22 -0.77 6.23
N ALA A 73 8.34 -0.06 6.23
CA ALA A 73 8.77 0.70 5.07
C ALA A 73 8.95 -0.22 3.86
N VAL A 74 8.35 0.15 2.73
CA VAL A 74 8.52 -0.61 1.48
C VAL A 74 10.00 -0.65 1.08
N ALA A 75 10.75 0.42 1.34
CA ALA A 75 12.20 0.45 1.14
C ALA A 75 12.96 -0.64 1.90
N ALA A 76 12.54 -0.97 3.12
CA ALA A 76 13.13 -2.06 3.91
C ALA A 76 12.86 -3.43 3.29
N ILE A 77 11.67 -3.64 2.73
CA ILE A 77 11.31 -4.87 2.00
C ILE A 77 12.16 -4.98 0.73
N LEU A 78 12.27 -3.92 -0.05
CA LEU A 78 13.08 -3.89 -1.27
C LEU A 78 14.58 -4.08 -0.99
N GLY A 79 15.06 -3.68 0.17
CA GLY A 79 16.42 -3.95 0.62
C GLY A 79 16.79 -5.43 0.73
N ARG A 80 15.80 -6.33 0.79
CA ARG A 80 15.98 -7.78 0.86
C ARG A 80 16.23 -8.43 -0.50
N VAL A 81 15.86 -7.78 -1.59
CA VAL A 81 15.83 -8.41 -2.93
C VAL A 81 16.94 -7.96 -3.87
N GLY A 82 17.63 -6.86 -3.57
CA GLY A 82 18.63 -6.27 -4.47
C GLY A 82 17.98 -5.72 -5.75
N ILE A 83 17.91 -4.41 -5.86
CA ILE A 83 17.30 -3.72 -7.01
C ILE A 83 18.31 -3.60 -8.14
N GLN A 84 17.89 -3.95 -9.36
CA GLN A 84 18.73 -3.79 -10.55
C GLN A 84 18.86 -2.31 -10.96
N PRO A 85 19.99 -1.90 -11.56
CA PRO A 85 20.29 -0.46 -11.82
C PRO A 85 19.29 0.23 -12.76
N GLU A 86 18.67 -0.48 -13.66
CA GLU A 86 17.69 0.04 -14.63
C GLU A 86 16.29 0.27 -14.03
N ALA A 87 16.04 -0.20 -12.82
CA ALA A 87 14.75 -0.05 -12.14
C ALA A 87 14.39 1.43 -11.90
N ARG A 88 13.12 1.79 -12.18
CA ARG A 88 12.59 3.15 -12.04
C ARG A 88 11.24 3.22 -11.35
N PHE A 89 10.49 2.14 -11.35
CA PHE A 89 9.12 2.10 -10.85
C PHE A 89 8.88 0.90 -9.94
N LEU A 90 7.91 1.05 -9.04
CA LEU A 90 7.35 -0.03 -8.25
C LEU A 90 5.85 -0.14 -8.55
N LYS A 91 5.43 -1.29 -9.05
CA LYS A 91 4.02 -1.62 -9.22
C LYS A 91 3.55 -2.40 -8.01
N VAL A 92 2.47 -1.93 -7.39
CA VAL A 92 1.87 -2.53 -6.20
C VAL A 92 0.55 -3.18 -6.59
N TYR A 93 0.35 -4.41 -6.16
CA TYR A 93 -0.81 -5.23 -6.50
C TYR A 93 -1.62 -5.61 -5.27
N ALA A 94 -2.93 -5.61 -5.43
CA ALA A 94 -3.89 -6.30 -4.60
C ALA A 94 -4.86 -7.03 -5.55
N GLY A 95 -4.52 -8.26 -5.92
CA GLY A 95 -5.19 -8.96 -7.01
C GLY A 95 -5.16 -8.13 -8.31
N ASP A 96 -6.32 -7.81 -8.85
CA ASP A 96 -6.45 -7.02 -10.08
C ASP A 96 -6.31 -5.51 -9.88
N PHE A 97 -6.30 -5.04 -8.64
CA PHE A 97 -6.11 -3.63 -8.31
C PHE A 97 -4.63 -3.30 -8.29
N THR A 98 -4.20 -2.36 -9.14
CA THR A 98 -2.78 -2.01 -9.25
C THR A 98 -2.55 -0.50 -9.26
N VAL A 99 -1.44 -0.08 -8.64
CA VAL A 99 -0.93 1.30 -8.72
C VAL A 99 0.56 1.27 -9.03
N LEU A 100 1.08 2.38 -9.53
CA LEU A 100 2.49 2.55 -9.88
C LEU A 100 3.08 3.73 -9.11
N LEU A 101 4.22 3.51 -8.48
CA LEU A 101 4.96 4.54 -7.75
C LEU A 101 6.35 4.72 -8.38
N PRO A 102 6.89 5.95 -8.45
CA PRO A 102 8.31 6.16 -8.74
C PRO A 102 9.16 5.48 -7.66
N LEU A 103 10.12 4.67 -8.09
CA LEU A 103 10.98 3.91 -7.18
C LEU A 103 11.79 4.83 -6.26
N GLU A 104 12.24 5.97 -6.77
CA GLU A 104 12.98 6.97 -6.01
C GLU A 104 12.19 7.47 -4.79
N GLU A 105 10.89 7.75 -4.94
CA GLU A 105 10.02 8.14 -3.82
C GLU A 105 9.90 7.03 -2.78
N VAL A 106 9.72 5.79 -3.23
CA VAL A 106 9.62 4.63 -2.36
C VAL A 106 10.90 4.41 -1.55
N LEU A 107 12.05 4.47 -2.21
CA LEU A 107 13.36 4.31 -1.56
C LEU A 107 13.70 5.49 -0.62
N GLY A 108 13.16 6.67 -0.89
CA GLY A 108 13.25 7.84 -0.01
C GLY A 108 12.33 7.78 1.23
N GLY A 109 11.62 6.68 1.44
CA GLY A 109 10.71 6.50 2.59
C GLY A 109 9.28 6.96 2.33
N GLY A 110 8.88 7.16 1.06
CA GLY A 110 7.57 7.65 0.66
C GLY A 110 6.44 6.60 0.68
N ALA A 111 6.68 5.40 1.20
CA ALA A 111 5.65 4.35 1.25
C ALA A 111 5.90 3.36 2.38
N LEU A 112 4.83 2.91 3.01
CA LEU A 112 4.85 1.80 3.96
C LEU A 112 3.70 0.82 3.73
N LEU A 113 3.88 -0.41 4.14
CA LEU A 113 2.82 -1.40 4.27
C LEU A 113 2.31 -1.39 5.70
N ALA A 114 1.16 -0.76 5.91
CA ALA A 114 0.57 -0.58 7.23
C ALA A 114 -0.03 -1.88 7.77
N ARG A 115 0.16 -2.07 9.07
CA ARG A 115 -0.41 -3.15 9.89
C ARG A 115 -1.39 -2.62 10.94
N CYS A 116 -1.19 -1.38 11.38
CA CYS A 116 -2.02 -0.73 12.38
C CYS A 116 -2.48 0.64 11.92
N LEU A 117 -3.62 1.05 12.43
CA LEU A 117 -4.19 2.39 12.29
C LEU A 117 -4.65 2.88 13.65
N ASN A 118 -4.19 4.07 14.05
CA ASN A 118 -4.56 4.71 15.31
C ASN A 118 -4.35 3.78 16.55
N GLY A 119 -3.23 3.05 16.56
CA GLY A 119 -2.86 2.15 17.66
C GLY A 119 -3.57 0.80 17.67
N THR A 120 -4.41 0.50 16.69
CA THR A 120 -5.17 -0.75 16.60
C THR A 120 -4.78 -1.52 15.33
N PRO A 121 -4.62 -2.86 15.40
CA PRO A 121 -4.39 -3.66 14.21
C PRO A 121 -5.49 -3.44 13.15
N LEU A 122 -5.10 -3.36 11.89
CA LEU A 122 -6.05 -3.24 10.78
C LEU A 122 -7.00 -4.44 10.74
N THR A 123 -8.27 -4.14 10.49
CA THR A 123 -9.25 -5.19 10.15
C THR A 123 -9.19 -5.53 8.66
N PRO A 124 -9.72 -6.67 8.21
CA PRO A 124 -9.79 -7.00 6.78
C PRO A 124 -10.51 -5.93 5.95
N GLU A 125 -11.57 -5.31 6.47
CA GLU A 125 -12.34 -4.24 5.81
C GLU A 125 -11.51 -2.96 5.61
N HIS A 126 -10.49 -2.75 6.44
CA HIS A 126 -9.54 -1.65 6.34
C HIS A 126 -8.24 -2.02 5.64
N GLY A 127 -8.12 -3.24 5.13
CA GLY A 127 -7.04 -3.65 4.25
C GLY A 127 -6.01 -4.60 4.86
N ALA A 128 -6.29 -5.21 6.05
CA ALA A 128 -5.41 -6.24 6.59
C ALA A 128 -5.26 -7.41 5.60
N PRO A 129 -4.12 -8.07 5.57
CA PRO A 129 -2.99 -7.92 6.49
C PRO A 129 -2.00 -6.81 6.14
N LEU A 130 -1.95 -6.33 4.90
CA LEU A 130 -0.99 -5.32 4.44
C LEU A 130 -1.71 -4.25 3.61
N ARG A 131 -1.64 -3.00 4.07
CA ARG A 131 -2.22 -1.86 3.36
C ARG A 131 -1.12 -0.87 2.97
N LEU A 132 -1.06 -0.51 1.68
CA LEU A 132 -0.16 0.54 1.23
C LEU A 132 -0.60 1.90 1.78
N VAL A 133 0.35 2.63 2.32
CA VAL A 133 0.23 4.04 2.65
C VAL A 133 1.31 4.79 1.88
N ALA A 134 0.89 5.67 0.98
CA ALA A 134 1.75 6.49 0.14
C ALA A 134 1.37 7.97 0.35
N PRO A 135 2.00 8.67 1.30
CA PRO A 135 1.69 10.05 1.64
C PRO A 135 1.79 10.99 0.43
N GLY A 136 0.86 11.94 0.34
CA GLY A 136 0.82 12.92 -0.75
C GLY A 136 0.28 12.38 -2.08
N ARG A 137 -0.09 11.12 -2.14
CA ARG A 137 -0.74 10.51 -3.31
C ARG A 137 -2.27 10.50 -3.17
N ALA A 138 -2.97 10.41 -4.31
CA ALA A 138 -4.42 10.26 -4.35
C ALA A 138 -4.89 9.06 -3.50
N CYS A 139 -6.10 9.12 -2.98
CA CYS A 139 -6.61 8.12 -2.04
C CYS A 139 -6.64 6.69 -2.59
N PHE A 140 -6.76 6.50 -3.91
CA PHE A 140 -6.70 5.16 -4.51
C PHE A 140 -5.29 4.51 -4.44
N TYR A 141 -4.24 5.26 -4.10
CA TYR A 141 -2.93 4.71 -3.76
C TYR A 141 -2.89 4.05 -2.38
N SER A 142 -3.91 4.25 -1.55
CA SER A 142 -4.04 3.57 -0.25
C SER A 142 -4.59 2.14 -0.44
N VAL A 143 -3.80 1.30 -1.10
CA VAL A 143 -4.20 -0.02 -1.58
C VAL A 143 -4.36 -1.01 -0.43
N LYS A 144 -5.55 -1.58 -0.29
CA LYS A 144 -5.86 -2.65 0.67
C LYS A 144 -5.41 -4.01 0.13
N TRP A 145 -5.06 -4.94 1.02
CA TRP A 145 -4.78 -6.34 0.68
C TRP A 145 -3.61 -6.51 -0.29
N VAL A 146 -2.52 -5.81 -0.05
CA VAL A 146 -1.33 -5.88 -0.91
C VAL A 146 -0.73 -7.28 -0.87
N ASP A 147 -0.56 -7.88 -2.04
CA ASP A 147 -0.05 -9.25 -2.21
C ASP A 147 1.21 -9.34 -3.08
N ARG A 148 1.54 -8.29 -3.85
CA ARG A 148 2.73 -8.29 -4.70
C ARG A 148 3.33 -6.90 -4.89
N LEU A 149 4.65 -6.86 -4.91
CA LEU A 149 5.47 -5.72 -5.29
C LEU A 149 6.33 -6.13 -6.50
N GLU A 150 6.24 -5.40 -7.60
CA GLU A 150 7.01 -5.67 -8.81
C GLU A 150 7.84 -4.45 -9.20
N VAL A 151 9.16 -4.65 -9.28
CA VAL A 151 10.11 -3.60 -9.67
C VAL A 151 10.25 -3.57 -11.18
N LEU A 152 10.09 -2.39 -11.80
CA LEU A 152 10.04 -2.20 -13.25
C LEU A 152 10.98 -1.09 -13.73
N ALA A 153 11.43 -1.19 -14.99
CA ALA A 153 12.20 -0.14 -15.66
C ALA A 153 11.31 0.95 -16.26
N ASP A 154 10.17 0.56 -16.76
CA ASP A 154 9.27 1.41 -17.55
C ASP A 154 7.94 1.62 -16.86
N GLU A 155 7.30 2.75 -17.17
CA GLU A 155 5.94 3.04 -16.77
C GLU A 155 4.97 2.10 -17.49
N VAL A 156 4.04 1.51 -16.74
CA VAL A 156 3.07 0.56 -17.27
C VAL A 156 1.65 0.96 -16.85
N PRO A 157 0.62 0.54 -17.62
CA PRO A 157 -0.77 0.79 -17.24
C PRO A 157 -1.12 0.17 -15.89
N THR A 158 -2.02 0.85 -15.14
CA THR A 158 -2.56 0.40 -13.86
C THR A 158 -4.07 0.46 -13.88
N THR A 159 -4.71 -0.26 -12.95
CA THR A 159 -6.16 -0.41 -12.87
C THR A 159 -6.79 0.37 -11.74
N GLY A 160 -5.99 0.76 -10.73
CA GLY A 160 -6.48 1.28 -9.46
C GLY A 160 -7.37 2.52 -9.58
N GLU A 161 -6.96 3.50 -10.37
CA GLU A 161 -7.75 4.71 -10.58
C GLU A 161 -9.11 4.42 -11.23
N ALA A 162 -9.11 3.61 -12.27
CA ALA A 162 -10.34 3.25 -12.99
C ALA A 162 -11.30 2.46 -12.10
N ILE A 163 -10.78 1.48 -11.33
CA ILE A 163 -11.58 0.69 -10.40
C ILE A 163 -12.14 1.58 -9.28
N ALA A 164 -11.32 2.45 -8.69
CA ALA A 164 -11.76 3.36 -7.66
C ALA A 164 -12.89 4.28 -8.14
N ARG A 165 -12.73 4.89 -9.30
CA ARG A 165 -13.76 5.75 -9.90
C ARG A 165 -15.07 5.02 -10.23
N ASN A 166 -15.00 3.75 -10.63
CA ASN A 166 -16.21 2.95 -10.91
C ASN A 166 -16.99 2.55 -9.65
N ARG A 167 -16.34 2.49 -8.49
CA ARG A 167 -17.02 2.22 -7.20
C ARG A 167 -17.87 3.40 -6.71
N LEU A 168 -17.67 4.59 -7.31
CA LEU A 168 -18.36 5.84 -6.95
C LEU A 168 -19.62 6.09 -7.78
N ARG A 169 -19.92 5.26 -8.75
CA ARG A 169 -21.10 5.31 -9.60
C ARG A 169 -22.13 4.29 -9.15
#